data_3e6c29c2674443d2f5f7e36e08203a5e
#
_entry.id   3e6c29c2674443d2f5f7e36e08203a5e
#
_cell.length_a   1.000
_cell.length_b   1.000
_cell.length_c   1.000
_cell.angle_alpha   90.00
_cell.angle_beta   90.00
_cell.angle_gamma   90.00
#
_symmetry.space_group_name_H-M   'P 1'
#
loop_
_entity.id
_entity.type
_entity.pdbx_description
1 polymer ?
#
loop_
_entity_poly.entity_id
_entity_poly.type
_entity_poly.pdbx_seq_one_letter_code
_entity_poly.pdbx_strand_id
1 'polypeptide(L)'
;FWGKDLTSVQSASYLLWTIALSNFLLFISAPVIGALTDINGSSKKIFITFTTISIICVGVLFFTEAGMWVSALIFFGIANYFFSAGNILYDKILVKITSPDRYSKISGIGYAWGYFGGGLLFLINSIMFMFWESLWFENSAEAILFAFLTVSIWWFLFLLPLAITYKDEKVIQHKIQRNILVESFKKTYSTIKSISENKKIFLFLLAFFLYIDGVHTVMSSAVLYAKLLSLDDSAIIIGLLI
;
A
#
# COMPACT_ATOMS: atom_id res chain seq x y z
N PHE A 1 2.54 18.60 -12.40
CA PHE A 1 3.76 18.28 -13.15
C PHE A 1 3.48 17.26 -14.26
N TRP A 2 3.14 16.03 -13.94
CA TRP A 2 2.89 14.99 -14.95
C TRP A 2 1.67 15.28 -15.82
N GLY A 3 0.56 15.75 -15.23
CA GLY A 3 -0.69 16.10 -15.91
C GLY A 3 -0.71 17.52 -16.49
N LYS A 4 0.38 18.01 -17.02
CA LYS A 4 0.55 19.36 -17.57
C LYS A 4 -0.55 19.75 -18.57
N ASP A 5 -1.01 18.80 -19.39
CA ASP A 5 -2.04 19.01 -20.40
C ASP A 5 -3.46 18.60 -19.93
N LEU A 6 -3.60 18.25 -18.63
CA LEU A 6 -4.85 17.84 -18.03
C LEU A 6 -5.40 18.92 -17.10
N THR A 7 -6.72 19.04 -17.01
CA THR A 7 -7.34 19.82 -15.94
C THR A 7 -7.11 19.15 -14.57
N SER A 8 -7.16 19.91 -13.49
CA SER A 8 -7.03 19.38 -12.12
C SER A 8 -8.06 18.26 -11.85
N VAL A 9 -9.30 18.43 -12.35
CA VAL A 9 -10.36 17.42 -12.21
C VAL A 9 -10.02 16.14 -12.97
N GLN A 10 -9.49 16.24 -14.19
CA GLN A 10 -9.07 15.06 -14.98
C GLN A 10 -7.92 14.33 -14.28
N SER A 11 -6.90 15.05 -13.83
CA SER A 11 -5.76 14.47 -13.11
C SER A 11 -6.22 13.72 -11.85
N ALA A 12 -7.09 14.33 -11.05
CA ALA A 12 -7.67 13.71 -9.86
C ALA A 12 -8.49 12.47 -10.23
N SER A 13 -9.34 12.55 -11.26
CA SER A 13 -10.17 11.45 -11.71
C SER A 13 -9.33 10.25 -12.17
N TYR A 14 -8.31 10.46 -12.99
CA TYR A 14 -7.44 9.39 -13.46
C TYR A 14 -6.66 8.72 -12.32
N LEU A 15 -6.21 9.49 -11.33
CA LEU A 15 -5.57 8.93 -10.14
C LEU A 15 -6.55 8.04 -9.35
N LEU A 16 -7.77 8.53 -9.09
CA LEU A 16 -8.79 7.76 -8.37
C LEU A 16 -9.20 6.50 -9.14
N TRP A 17 -9.35 6.57 -10.47
CA TRP A 17 -9.61 5.39 -11.29
C TRP A 17 -8.44 4.39 -11.25
N THR A 18 -7.20 4.84 -11.20
CA THR A 18 -6.04 3.98 -11.07
C THR A 18 -6.03 3.25 -9.73
N ILE A 19 -6.33 3.96 -8.64
CA ILE A 19 -6.47 3.36 -7.29
C ILE A 19 -7.62 2.34 -7.29
N ALA A 20 -8.78 2.70 -7.83
CA ALA A 20 -9.94 1.82 -7.89
C ALA A 20 -9.64 0.53 -8.69
N LEU A 21 -8.98 0.65 -9.84
CA LEU A 21 -8.57 -0.49 -10.65
C LEU A 21 -7.58 -1.39 -9.92
N SER A 22 -6.57 -0.81 -9.25
CA SER A 22 -5.60 -1.57 -8.45
C SER A 22 -6.28 -2.35 -7.33
N ASN A 23 -7.21 -1.72 -6.62
CA ASN A 23 -7.95 -2.35 -5.54
C ASN A 23 -8.92 -3.43 -6.06
N PHE A 24 -9.52 -3.23 -7.23
CA PHE A 24 -10.38 -4.23 -7.88
C PHE A 24 -9.57 -5.47 -8.30
N LEU A 25 -8.39 -5.28 -8.89
CA LEU A 25 -7.48 -6.37 -9.23
C LEU A 25 -7.02 -7.12 -7.97
N LEU A 26 -6.75 -6.39 -6.88
CA LEU A 26 -6.41 -6.99 -5.59
C LEU A 26 -7.57 -7.83 -5.05
N PHE A 27 -8.79 -7.33 -5.09
CA PHE A 27 -9.98 -8.05 -4.64
C PHE A 27 -10.12 -9.41 -5.34
N ILE A 28 -9.89 -9.45 -6.65
CA ILE A 28 -9.96 -10.70 -7.44
C ILE A 28 -8.78 -11.63 -7.10
N SER A 29 -7.58 -11.08 -6.92
CA SER A 29 -6.36 -11.88 -6.73
C SER A 29 -6.08 -12.29 -5.26
N ALA A 30 -6.69 -11.62 -4.28
CA ALA A 30 -6.44 -11.87 -2.86
C ALA A 30 -6.64 -13.34 -2.43
N PRO A 31 -7.71 -14.06 -2.86
CA PRO A 31 -7.87 -15.48 -2.53
C PRO A 31 -6.73 -16.34 -3.08
N VAL A 32 -6.23 -16.01 -4.26
CA VAL A 32 -5.12 -16.72 -4.92
C VAL A 32 -3.81 -16.46 -4.19
N ILE A 33 -3.55 -15.19 -3.83
CA ILE A 33 -2.36 -14.81 -3.05
C ILE A 33 -2.35 -15.54 -1.71
N GLY A 34 -3.49 -15.59 -1.02
CA GLY A 34 -3.65 -16.34 0.22
C GLY A 34 -3.32 -17.84 0.05
N ALA A 35 -3.91 -18.47 -0.96
CA ALA A 35 -3.70 -19.91 -1.23
C ALA A 35 -2.25 -20.23 -1.63
N LEU A 36 -1.62 -19.42 -2.46
CA LEU A 36 -0.22 -19.59 -2.85
C LEU A 36 0.72 -19.61 -1.65
N THR A 37 0.46 -18.76 -0.66
CA THR A 37 1.27 -18.72 0.57
C THR A 37 1.00 -19.90 1.50
N ASP A 38 -0.22 -20.44 1.51
CA ASP A 38 -0.57 -21.62 2.29
C ASP A 38 0.10 -22.88 1.74
N ILE A 39 0.18 -23.00 0.41
CA ILE A 39 0.75 -24.17 -0.27
C ILE A 39 2.27 -24.14 -0.26
N ASN A 40 2.86 -23.00 -0.59
CA ASN A 40 4.31 -22.89 -0.74
C ASN A 40 5.05 -22.66 0.59
N GLY A 41 4.34 -22.35 1.67
CA GLY A 41 4.95 -21.98 2.95
C GLY A 41 5.87 -20.76 2.91
N SER A 42 5.94 -20.09 1.76
CA SER A 42 6.91 -19.04 1.44
C SER A 42 6.30 -17.64 1.52
N SER A 43 5.59 -17.32 2.60
CA SER A 43 5.01 -15.98 2.80
C SER A 43 6.07 -14.87 2.70
N LYS A 44 7.26 -15.11 3.25
CA LYS A 44 8.40 -14.20 3.19
C LYS A 44 8.84 -13.88 1.76
N LYS A 45 9.08 -14.91 0.94
CA LYS A 45 9.59 -14.71 -0.43
C LYS A 45 8.60 -13.89 -1.26
N ILE A 46 7.32 -14.22 -1.18
CA ILE A 46 6.28 -13.53 -1.94
C ILE A 46 6.14 -12.08 -1.43
N PHE A 47 6.16 -11.87 -0.11
CA PHE A 47 6.15 -10.55 0.49
C PHE A 47 7.33 -9.68 0.01
N ILE A 48 8.57 -10.21 0.10
CA ILE A 48 9.76 -9.49 -0.37
C ILE A 48 9.65 -9.17 -1.86
N THR A 49 9.20 -10.12 -2.69
CA THR A 49 9.03 -9.89 -4.14
C THR A 49 8.03 -8.77 -4.40
N PHE A 50 6.85 -8.80 -3.76
CA PHE A 50 5.82 -7.78 -3.94
C PHE A 50 6.30 -6.41 -3.48
N THR A 51 6.90 -6.35 -2.30
CA THR A 51 7.46 -5.09 -1.76
C THR A 51 8.58 -4.57 -2.66
N THR A 52 9.46 -5.42 -3.17
CA THR A 52 10.52 -5.01 -4.09
C THR A 52 9.98 -4.44 -5.40
N ILE A 53 8.94 -5.06 -5.97
CA ILE A 53 8.27 -4.52 -7.17
C ILE A 53 7.70 -3.13 -6.88
N SER A 54 7.03 -2.95 -5.73
CA SER A 54 6.50 -1.64 -5.33
C SER A 54 7.60 -0.60 -5.18
N ILE A 55 8.70 -0.94 -4.50
CA ILE A 55 9.88 -0.07 -4.31
C ILE A 55 10.45 0.37 -5.66
N ILE A 56 10.64 -0.57 -6.59
CA ILE A 56 11.16 -0.27 -7.93
C ILE A 56 10.20 0.67 -8.67
N CYS A 57 8.89 0.38 -8.65
CA CYS A 57 7.91 1.21 -9.33
C CYS A 57 7.85 2.63 -8.75
N VAL A 58 7.93 2.79 -7.42
CA VAL A 58 8.02 4.11 -6.79
C VAL A 58 9.33 4.82 -7.16
N GLY A 59 10.46 4.10 -7.16
CA GLY A 59 11.75 4.66 -7.57
C GLY A 59 11.80 5.09 -9.03
N VAL A 60 11.10 4.39 -9.93
CA VAL A 60 10.99 4.76 -11.34
C VAL A 60 10.24 6.08 -11.55
N LEU A 61 9.33 6.45 -10.65
CA LEU A 61 8.63 7.75 -10.72
C LEU A 61 9.60 8.95 -10.66
N PHE A 62 10.77 8.79 -10.03
CA PHE A 62 11.82 9.80 -10.03
C PHE A 62 12.31 10.15 -11.46
N PHE A 63 12.31 9.20 -12.37
CA PHE A 63 12.80 9.36 -13.74
C PHE A 63 11.71 9.80 -14.73
N THR A 64 10.49 10.08 -14.25
CA THR A 64 9.40 10.51 -15.12
C THR A 64 9.41 12.02 -15.34
N GLU A 65 9.22 12.44 -16.58
CA GLU A 65 9.26 13.85 -16.99
C GLU A 65 7.86 14.49 -16.99
N ALA A 66 7.84 15.81 -17.14
CA ALA A 66 6.60 16.58 -17.27
C ALA A 66 5.77 16.09 -18.48
N GLY A 67 4.48 15.87 -18.26
CA GLY A 67 3.56 15.34 -19.28
C GLY A 67 3.49 13.81 -19.35
N MET A 68 4.38 13.07 -18.70
CA MET A 68 4.36 11.59 -18.65
C MET A 68 3.31 11.02 -17.68
N TRP A 69 2.13 11.60 -17.64
CA TRP A 69 1.09 11.22 -16.68
C TRP A 69 0.63 9.76 -16.82
N VAL A 70 0.58 9.22 -18.04
CA VAL A 70 0.18 7.82 -18.27
C VAL A 70 1.19 6.86 -17.62
N SER A 71 2.48 7.08 -17.88
CA SER A 71 3.55 6.27 -17.29
C SER A 71 3.55 6.38 -15.76
N ALA A 72 3.39 7.58 -15.22
CA ALA A 72 3.30 7.82 -13.78
C ALA A 72 2.12 7.04 -13.15
N LEU A 73 0.94 7.09 -13.77
CA LEU A 73 -0.23 6.35 -13.28
C LEU A 73 -0.04 4.83 -13.38
N ILE A 74 0.60 4.32 -14.43
CA ILE A 74 0.90 2.90 -14.57
C ILE A 74 1.84 2.44 -13.44
N PHE A 75 2.98 3.10 -13.23
CA PHE A 75 3.91 2.74 -12.18
C PHE A 75 3.31 2.91 -10.79
N PHE A 76 2.54 3.97 -10.56
CA PHE A 76 1.80 4.16 -9.32
C PHE A 76 0.78 3.06 -9.09
N GLY A 77 -0.01 2.69 -10.11
CA GLY A 77 -1.02 1.63 -10.01
C GLY A 77 -0.41 0.27 -9.70
N ILE A 78 0.71 -0.08 -10.35
CA ILE A 78 1.46 -1.30 -10.06
C ILE A 78 2.01 -1.28 -8.63
N ALA A 79 2.62 -0.16 -8.21
CA ALA A 79 3.13 0.00 -6.85
C ALA A 79 2.02 -0.17 -5.81
N ASN A 80 0.86 0.48 -6.02
CA ASN A 80 -0.30 0.41 -5.13
C ASN A 80 -0.87 -1.01 -5.02
N TYR A 81 -0.97 -1.73 -6.14
CA TYR A 81 -1.43 -3.11 -6.17
C TYR A 81 -0.50 -4.03 -5.36
N PHE A 82 0.80 -4.01 -5.64
CA PHE A 82 1.76 -4.88 -4.96
C PHE A 82 1.99 -4.50 -3.49
N PHE A 83 1.90 -3.22 -3.15
CA PHE A 83 1.89 -2.75 -1.76
C PHE A 83 0.71 -3.35 -0.99
N SER A 84 -0.49 -3.21 -1.52
CA SER A 84 -1.71 -3.70 -0.90
C SER A 84 -1.73 -5.24 -0.81
N ALA A 85 -1.24 -5.92 -1.85
CA ALA A 85 -1.04 -7.37 -1.84
C ALA A 85 0.00 -7.81 -0.80
N GLY A 86 1.07 -7.02 -0.62
CA GLY A 86 2.08 -7.21 0.42
C GLY A 86 1.50 -7.10 1.83
N ASN A 87 0.59 -6.17 2.08
CA ASN A 87 -0.04 -6.00 3.39
C ASN A 87 -0.82 -7.25 3.84
N ILE A 88 -1.50 -7.96 2.92
CA ILE A 88 -2.16 -9.23 3.23
C ILE A 88 -1.15 -10.26 3.79
N LEU A 89 0.07 -10.26 3.24
CA LEU A 89 1.13 -11.17 3.65
C LEU A 89 1.82 -10.70 4.94
N TYR A 90 1.95 -9.40 5.13
CA TYR A 90 2.47 -8.79 6.35
C TYR A 90 1.63 -9.15 7.55
N ASP A 91 0.31 -9.02 7.46
CA ASP A 91 -0.62 -9.41 8.51
C ASP A 91 -0.52 -10.92 8.84
N LYS A 92 -0.31 -11.75 7.82
CA LYS A 92 -0.09 -13.20 8.01
C LYS A 92 1.23 -13.49 8.73
N ILE A 93 2.28 -12.72 8.47
CA ILE A 93 3.57 -12.83 9.18
C ILE A 93 3.39 -12.49 10.66
N LEU A 94 2.63 -11.42 10.99
CA LEU A 94 2.37 -11.03 12.37
C LEU A 94 1.81 -12.20 13.21
N VAL A 95 0.84 -12.92 12.65
CA VAL A 95 0.22 -14.07 13.33
C VAL A 95 1.22 -15.20 13.60
N LYS A 96 2.26 -15.32 12.76
CA LYS A 96 3.28 -16.37 12.89
C LYS A 96 4.41 -16.02 13.86
N ILE A 97 4.69 -14.74 14.08
CA ILE A 97 5.83 -14.28 14.90
C ILE A 97 5.49 -14.11 16.37
N THR A 98 4.22 -14.16 16.75
CA THR A 98 3.80 -13.95 18.13
C THR A 98 2.58 -14.80 18.49
N SER A 99 2.30 -14.94 19.80
CA SER A 99 1.17 -15.69 20.32
C SER A 99 -0.13 -14.84 20.37
N PRO A 100 -1.32 -15.46 20.36
CA PRO A 100 -2.60 -14.76 20.31
C PRO A 100 -2.80 -13.71 21.40
N ASP A 101 -2.28 -13.95 22.61
CA ASP A 101 -2.35 -13.05 23.75
C ASP A 101 -1.54 -11.75 23.55
N ARG A 102 -0.62 -11.72 22.57
CA ARG A 102 0.25 -10.58 22.26
C ARG A 102 -0.04 -9.90 20.92
N TYR A 103 -0.96 -10.42 20.11
CA TYR A 103 -1.25 -9.85 18.78
C TYR A 103 -1.52 -8.36 18.85
N SER A 104 -2.41 -7.91 19.73
CA SER A 104 -2.78 -6.50 19.88
C SER A 104 -1.59 -5.62 20.25
N LYS A 105 -0.75 -6.08 21.18
CA LYS A 105 0.43 -5.34 21.63
C LYS A 105 1.47 -5.22 20.53
N ILE A 106 1.82 -6.31 19.87
CA ILE A 106 2.86 -6.32 18.81
C ILE A 106 2.38 -5.54 17.59
N SER A 107 1.12 -5.71 17.20
CA SER A 107 0.49 -4.91 16.14
C SER A 107 0.53 -3.42 16.48
N GLY A 108 0.13 -3.02 17.69
CA GLY A 108 0.16 -1.63 18.11
C GLY A 108 1.56 -1.01 18.09
N ILE A 109 2.57 -1.75 18.53
CA ILE A 109 3.98 -1.32 18.45
C ILE A 109 4.41 -1.17 16.98
N GLY A 110 4.05 -2.14 16.12
CA GLY A 110 4.35 -2.08 14.69
C GLY A 110 3.75 -0.85 14.00
N TYR A 111 2.48 -0.56 14.27
CA TYR A 111 1.82 0.65 13.77
C TYR A 111 2.47 1.93 14.31
N ALA A 112 2.81 2.00 15.61
CA ALA A 112 3.48 3.16 16.20
C ALA A 112 4.81 3.46 15.50
N TRP A 113 5.65 2.46 15.28
CA TRP A 113 6.90 2.61 14.52
C TRP A 113 6.66 2.97 13.06
N GLY A 114 5.61 2.41 12.43
CA GLY A 114 5.23 2.74 11.07
C GLY A 114 4.83 4.21 10.92
N TYR A 115 3.97 4.72 11.81
CA TYR A 115 3.58 6.15 11.83
C TYR A 115 4.76 7.06 12.14
N PHE A 116 5.60 6.71 13.11
CA PHE A 116 6.79 7.49 13.43
C PHE A 116 7.75 7.57 12.23
N GLY A 117 8.08 6.42 11.62
CA GLY A 117 8.98 6.38 10.47
C GLY A 117 8.41 7.08 9.23
N GLY A 118 7.13 6.85 8.95
CA GLY A 118 6.41 7.52 7.85
C GLY A 118 6.29 9.03 8.07
N GLY A 119 5.94 9.46 9.27
CA GLY A 119 5.86 10.87 9.65
C GLY A 119 7.21 11.59 9.56
N LEU A 120 8.29 10.93 10.01
CA LEU A 120 9.64 11.48 9.91
C LEU A 120 10.04 11.70 8.45
N LEU A 121 9.85 10.69 7.58
CA LEU A 121 10.16 10.83 6.16
C LEU A 121 9.25 11.87 5.47
N PHE A 122 7.97 11.91 5.83
CA PHE A 122 7.05 12.91 5.32
C PHE A 122 7.47 14.33 5.71
N LEU A 123 7.91 14.53 6.96
CA LEU A 123 8.46 15.80 7.42
C LEU A 123 9.70 16.22 6.62
N ILE A 124 10.65 15.32 6.40
CA ILE A 124 11.87 15.59 5.61
C ILE A 124 11.48 16.00 4.19
N ASN A 125 10.60 15.24 3.53
CA ASN A 125 10.16 15.54 2.17
C ASN A 125 9.34 16.84 2.09
N SER A 126 8.57 17.16 3.13
CA SER A 126 7.82 18.43 3.23
C SER A 126 8.75 19.63 3.34
N ILE A 127 9.78 19.52 4.18
CA ILE A 127 10.82 20.56 4.28
C ILE A 127 11.53 20.73 2.93
N MET A 128 11.88 19.63 2.28
CA MET A 128 12.52 19.64 0.97
C MET A 128 11.64 20.34 -0.08
N PHE A 129 10.33 20.08 -0.08
CA PHE A 129 9.37 20.72 -0.97
C PHE A 129 9.14 22.21 -0.63
N MET A 130 9.03 22.57 0.65
CA MET A 130 8.74 23.95 1.07
C MET A 130 9.96 24.87 0.88
N PHE A 131 11.15 24.38 1.03
CA PHE A 131 12.41 25.14 0.94
C PHE A 131 13.26 24.76 -0.28
N TRP A 132 12.60 24.35 -1.36
CA TRP A 132 13.28 23.90 -2.58
C TRP A 132 14.25 24.94 -3.14
N GLU A 133 13.92 26.24 -3.09
CA GLU A 133 14.76 27.36 -3.54
C GLU A 133 16.07 27.50 -2.75
N SER A 134 16.05 27.15 -1.46
CA SER A 134 17.22 27.18 -0.58
C SER A 134 18.07 25.92 -0.64
N LEU A 135 17.57 24.91 -1.32
CA LEU A 135 18.26 23.66 -1.61
C LEU A 135 18.75 23.70 -3.06
N TRP A 136 19.28 22.60 -3.56
CA TRP A 136 19.88 22.48 -4.90
C TRP A 136 18.86 22.17 -6.01
N PHE A 137 17.55 22.33 -5.77
CA PHE A 137 16.51 22.02 -6.76
C PHE A 137 16.24 23.22 -7.69
N GLU A 138 16.01 22.95 -8.96
CA GLU A 138 15.67 23.97 -9.95
C GLU A 138 14.21 24.46 -9.80
N ASN A 139 13.31 23.59 -9.30
CA ASN A 139 11.91 23.87 -9.09
C ASN A 139 11.27 22.92 -8.06
N SER A 140 10.08 23.26 -7.58
CA SER A 140 9.35 22.46 -6.59
C SER A 140 8.96 21.06 -7.10
N ALA A 141 8.79 20.90 -8.42
CA ALA A 141 8.46 19.59 -9.00
C ALA A 141 9.65 18.62 -8.92
N GLU A 142 10.88 19.11 -9.05
CA GLU A 142 12.08 18.31 -8.85
C GLU A 142 12.19 17.80 -7.42
N ALA A 143 11.87 18.64 -6.43
CA ALA A 143 11.80 18.22 -5.03
C ALA A 143 10.76 17.09 -4.82
N ILE A 144 9.61 17.13 -5.51
CA ILE A 144 8.61 16.06 -5.46
C ILE A 144 9.15 14.77 -6.09
N LEU A 145 9.85 14.85 -7.23
CA LEU A 145 10.47 13.67 -7.84
C LEU A 145 11.52 13.05 -6.91
N PHE A 146 12.33 13.89 -6.26
CA PHE A 146 13.28 13.42 -5.25
C PHE A 146 12.59 12.75 -4.06
N ALA A 147 11.39 13.20 -3.67
CA ALA A 147 10.61 12.56 -2.63
C ALA A 147 10.27 11.09 -2.97
N PHE A 148 9.96 10.77 -4.23
CA PHE A 148 9.75 9.37 -4.63
C PHE A 148 11.02 8.52 -4.49
N LEU A 149 12.17 9.09 -4.81
CA LEU A 149 13.44 8.41 -4.62
C LEU A 149 13.76 8.16 -3.13
N THR A 150 13.57 9.17 -2.27
CA THR A 150 13.79 9.03 -0.82
C THR A 150 12.84 7.99 -0.22
N VAL A 151 11.57 7.97 -0.64
CA VAL A 151 10.58 6.97 -0.22
C VAL A 151 11.01 5.57 -0.64
N SER A 152 11.46 5.41 -1.88
CA SER A 152 11.94 4.12 -2.41
C SER A 152 13.14 3.60 -1.60
N ILE A 153 14.15 4.46 -1.35
CA ILE A 153 15.33 4.10 -0.54
C ILE A 153 14.93 3.78 0.91
N TRP A 154 14.09 4.60 1.53
CA TRP A 154 13.59 4.40 2.87
C TRP A 154 12.90 3.05 3.03
N TRP A 155 12.00 2.76 2.11
CA TRP A 155 11.25 1.52 2.10
C TRP A 155 12.16 0.30 1.92
N PHE A 156 13.15 0.40 1.03
CA PHE A 156 14.17 -0.64 0.85
C PHE A 156 14.96 -0.89 2.13
N LEU A 157 15.44 0.16 2.79
CA LEU A 157 16.21 0.05 4.05
C LEU A 157 15.42 -0.65 5.15
N PHE A 158 14.13 -0.32 5.29
CA PHE A 158 13.27 -0.95 6.32
C PHE A 158 12.74 -2.34 5.92
N LEU A 159 12.84 -2.73 4.65
CA LEU A 159 12.61 -4.10 4.21
C LEU A 159 13.74 -5.04 4.64
N LEU A 160 14.98 -4.56 4.70
CA LEU A 160 16.17 -5.38 4.98
C LEU A 160 16.10 -6.14 6.31
N PRO A 161 15.73 -5.55 7.46
CA PRO A 161 15.64 -6.28 8.72
C PRO A 161 14.72 -7.50 8.62
N LEU A 162 13.54 -7.35 8.01
CA LEU A 162 12.61 -8.46 7.80
C LEU A 162 13.21 -9.50 6.83
N ALA A 163 13.82 -9.04 5.76
CA ALA A 163 14.45 -9.93 4.77
C ALA A 163 15.60 -10.76 5.36
N ILE A 164 16.33 -10.22 6.32
CA ILE A 164 17.47 -10.90 6.95
C ILE A 164 17.02 -11.79 8.11
N THR A 165 16.18 -11.26 9.01
CA THR A 165 15.89 -11.91 10.30
C THR A 165 14.74 -12.91 10.23
N TYR A 166 13.68 -12.60 9.49
CA TYR A 166 12.52 -13.49 9.42
C TYR A 166 12.82 -14.73 8.56
N LYS A 167 12.47 -15.89 9.07
CA LYS A 167 12.57 -17.18 8.34
C LYS A 167 11.19 -17.80 8.28
N ASP A 168 10.77 -18.20 7.07
CA ASP A 168 9.56 -19.00 6.91
C ASP A 168 9.70 -20.35 7.63
N GLU A 169 8.64 -20.81 8.27
CA GLU A 169 8.56 -22.17 8.77
C GLU A 169 8.58 -23.15 7.60
N LYS A 170 9.26 -24.27 7.78
CA LYS A 170 9.24 -25.35 6.78
C LYS A 170 7.83 -25.94 6.76
N VAL A 171 7.03 -25.55 5.79
CA VAL A 171 5.75 -26.22 5.53
C VAL A 171 6.02 -27.50 4.75
N ILE A 172 5.43 -28.60 5.20
CA ILE A 172 5.40 -29.85 4.44
C ILE A 172 4.70 -29.53 3.12
N GLN A 173 5.45 -29.61 2.02
CA GLN A 173 4.92 -29.31 0.69
C GLN A 173 3.73 -30.21 0.41
N HIS A 174 2.53 -29.69 0.55
CA HIS A 174 1.38 -30.36 -0.05
C HIS A 174 1.53 -30.28 -1.56
N LYS A 175 1.40 -31.43 -2.24
CA LYS A 175 1.45 -31.51 -3.70
C LYS A 175 0.57 -30.41 -4.29
N ILE A 176 1.17 -29.60 -5.18
CA ILE A 176 0.46 -28.56 -5.93
C ILE A 176 -0.73 -29.23 -6.62
N GLN A 177 -1.92 -28.97 -6.13
CA GLN A 177 -3.12 -29.49 -6.75
C GLN A 177 -3.34 -28.75 -8.08
N ARG A 178 -3.77 -29.48 -9.07
CA ARG A 178 -3.83 -29.06 -10.49
C ARG A 178 -4.67 -27.82 -10.77
N ASN A 179 -5.49 -27.35 -9.80
CA ASN A 179 -6.42 -26.23 -9.94
C ASN A 179 -6.44 -25.27 -8.73
N ILE A 180 -5.26 -24.73 -8.36
CA ILE A 180 -5.12 -23.76 -7.26
C ILE A 180 -6.14 -22.63 -7.33
N LEU A 181 -6.38 -22.07 -8.51
CA LEU A 181 -7.33 -20.97 -8.69
C LEU A 181 -8.75 -21.36 -8.27
N VAL A 182 -9.24 -22.48 -8.82
CA VAL A 182 -10.60 -22.95 -8.53
C VAL A 182 -10.77 -23.28 -7.05
N GLU A 183 -9.78 -23.93 -6.44
CA GLU A 183 -9.84 -24.26 -5.01
C GLU A 183 -9.78 -23.02 -4.13
N SER A 184 -8.98 -22.02 -4.47
CA SER A 184 -8.90 -20.75 -3.74
C SER A 184 -10.25 -20.05 -3.72
N PHE A 185 -10.88 -19.92 -4.87
CA PHE A 185 -12.21 -19.31 -4.96
C PHE A 185 -13.29 -20.13 -4.28
N LYS A 186 -13.24 -21.47 -4.40
CA LYS A 186 -14.19 -22.37 -3.71
C LYS A 186 -14.04 -22.29 -2.19
N LYS A 187 -12.81 -22.25 -1.68
CA LYS A 187 -12.53 -22.06 -0.26
C LYS A 187 -13.04 -20.70 0.23
N THR A 188 -12.79 -19.63 -0.51
CA THR A 188 -13.29 -18.30 -0.18
C THR A 188 -14.80 -18.27 -0.15
N TYR A 189 -15.47 -18.84 -1.16
CA TYR A 189 -16.92 -18.95 -1.19
C TYR A 189 -17.49 -19.73 0.00
N SER A 190 -16.89 -20.88 0.33
CA SER A 190 -17.31 -21.67 1.48
C SER A 190 -17.14 -20.93 2.81
N THR A 191 -16.07 -20.14 2.93
CA THR A 191 -15.82 -19.30 4.12
C THR A 191 -16.87 -18.19 4.22
N ILE A 192 -17.17 -17.48 3.12
CA ILE A 192 -18.21 -16.44 3.09
C ILE A 192 -19.57 -17.04 3.46
N LYS A 193 -19.91 -18.21 2.93
CA LYS A 193 -21.14 -18.93 3.25
C LYS A 193 -21.22 -19.27 4.75
N SER A 194 -20.16 -19.85 5.31
CA SER A 194 -20.10 -20.18 6.75
C SER A 194 -20.22 -18.93 7.64
N ILE A 195 -19.60 -17.82 7.24
CA ILE A 195 -19.72 -16.54 7.96
C ILE A 195 -21.16 -16.01 7.89
N SER A 196 -21.83 -16.13 6.74
CA SER A 196 -23.22 -15.67 6.57
C SER A 196 -24.24 -16.43 7.42
N GLU A 197 -23.93 -17.68 7.80
CA GLU A 197 -24.74 -18.50 8.71
C GLU A 197 -24.70 -17.97 10.15
N ASN A 198 -23.63 -17.25 10.55
CA ASN A 198 -23.52 -16.62 11.86
C ASN A 198 -23.86 -15.13 11.77
N LYS A 199 -25.11 -14.78 12.04
CA LYS A 199 -25.63 -13.40 11.93
C LYS A 199 -24.79 -12.36 12.69
N LYS A 200 -24.24 -12.71 13.87
CA LYS A 200 -23.43 -11.77 14.67
C LYS A 200 -22.09 -11.48 13.98
N ILE A 201 -21.42 -12.52 13.49
CA ILE A 201 -20.14 -12.38 12.77
C ILE A 201 -20.37 -11.63 11.46
N PHE A 202 -21.42 -11.99 10.72
CA PHE A 202 -21.76 -11.32 9.47
C PHE A 202 -22.00 -9.82 9.64
N LEU A 203 -22.85 -9.44 10.63
CA LEU A 203 -23.13 -8.02 10.92
C LEU A 203 -21.89 -7.26 11.38
N PHE A 204 -21.05 -7.89 12.20
CA PHE A 204 -19.78 -7.27 12.61
C PHE A 204 -18.87 -7.01 11.43
N LEU A 205 -18.67 -8.00 10.56
CA LEU A 205 -17.82 -7.85 9.38
C LEU A 205 -18.39 -6.84 8.38
N LEU A 206 -19.70 -6.81 8.19
CA LEU A 206 -20.35 -5.81 7.35
C LEU A 206 -20.16 -4.39 7.90
N ALA A 207 -20.36 -4.20 9.20
CA ALA A 207 -20.14 -2.91 9.84
C ALA A 207 -18.67 -2.48 9.76
N PHE A 208 -17.73 -3.40 9.99
CA PHE A 208 -16.30 -3.16 9.85
C PHE A 208 -15.92 -2.79 8.40
N PHE A 209 -16.46 -3.51 7.43
CA PHE A 209 -16.24 -3.23 6.00
C PHE A 209 -16.67 -1.80 5.64
N LEU A 210 -17.90 -1.42 6.00
CA LEU A 210 -18.41 -0.08 5.73
C LEU A 210 -17.61 1.02 6.46
N TYR A 211 -17.21 0.76 7.71
CA TYR A 211 -16.38 1.69 8.48
C TYR A 211 -15.01 1.89 7.84
N ILE A 212 -14.31 0.79 7.54
CA ILE A 212 -12.94 0.88 7.00
C ILE A 212 -12.92 1.46 5.59
N ASP A 213 -13.93 1.17 4.77
CA ASP A 213 -14.10 1.77 3.44
C ASP A 213 -14.25 3.30 3.54
N GLY A 214 -15.09 3.79 4.47
CA GLY A 214 -15.22 5.21 4.74
C GLY A 214 -13.90 5.87 5.17
N VAL A 215 -13.16 5.23 6.10
CA VAL A 215 -11.85 5.72 6.55
C VAL A 215 -10.85 5.79 5.38
N HIS A 216 -10.72 4.72 4.60
CA HIS A 216 -9.81 4.69 3.45
C HIS A 216 -10.18 5.72 2.37
N THR A 217 -11.47 5.92 2.12
CA THR A 217 -11.94 6.94 1.18
C THR A 217 -11.55 8.34 1.62
N VAL A 218 -11.75 8.68 2.89
CA VAL A 218 -11.33 9.99 3.43
C VAL A 218 -9.83 10.14 3.32
N MET A 219 -9.05 9.16 3.77
CA MET A 219 -7.57 9.24 3.73
C MET A 219 -7.02 9.38 2.31
N SER A 220 -7.57 8.65 1.34
CA SER A 220 -7.08 8.67 -0.05
C SER A 220 -7.50 9.92 -0.83
N SER A 221 -8.62 10.54 -0.47
CA SER A 221 -9.17 11.70 -1.18
C SER A 221 -8.95 13.04 -0.48
N ALA A 222 -8.50 13.05 0.79
CA ALA A 222 -8.36 14.25 1.60
C ALA A 222 -7.52 15.34 0.90
N VAL A 223 -6.35 15.00 0.38
CA VAL A 223 -5.45 15.93 -0.31
C VAL A 223 -6.08 16.46 -1.59
N LEU A 224 -6.72 15.58 -2.38
CA LEU A 224 -7.41 15.98 -3.61
C LEU A 224 -8.56 16.93 -3.31
N TYR A 225 -9.33 16.65 -2.26
CA TYR A 225 -10.43 17.50 -1.83
C TYR A 225 -9.95 18.87 -1.33
N ALA A 226 -8.87 18.88 -0.53
CA ALA A 226 -8.24 20.12 -0.07
C ALA A 226 -7.76 21.01 -1.24
N LYS A 227 -7.18 20.41 -2.28
CA LYS A 227 -6.79 21.11 -3.51
C LYS A 227 -7.99 21.64 -4.31
N LEU A 228 -9.09 20.89 -4.38
CA LEU A 228 -10.33 21.37 -5.01
C LEU A 228 -10.94 22.57 -4.27
N LEU A 229 -10.74 22.65 -2.95
CA LEU A 229 -11.11 23.82 -2.14
C LEU A 229 -10.12 24.98 -2.26
N SER A 230 -9.11 24.86 -3.13
CA SER A 230 -8.06 25.89 -3.35
C SER A 230 -7.25 26.22 -2.10
N LEU A 231 -7.09 25.26 -1.19
CA LEU A 231 -6.19 25.41 -0.05
C LEU A 231 -4.74 25.46 -0.54
N ASP A 232 -3.94 26.30 0.11
CA ASP A 232 -2.51 26.43 -0.16
C ASP A 232 -1.77 25.13 0.17
N ASP A 233 -0.76 24.78 -0.64
CA ASP A 233 0.01 23.54 -0.47
C ASP A 233 0.66 23.46 0.92
N SER A 234 1.14 24.58 1.45
CA SER A 234 1.73 24.65 2.80
C SER A 234 0.69 24.33 3.88
N ALA A 235 -0.54 24.83 3.74
CA ALA A 235 -1.63 24.53 4.68
C ALA A 235 -2.03 23.06 4.64
N ILE A 236 -2.04 22.45 3.44
CA ILE A 236 -2.32 21.01 3.27
C ILE A 236 -1.24 20.18 3.95
N ILE A 237 0.03 20.51 3.73
CA ILE A 237 1.17 19.79 4.33
C ILE A 237 1.13 19.89 5.85
N ILE A 238 0.92 21.09 6.40
CA ILE A 238 0.82 21.28 7.86
C ILE A 238 -0.36 20.47 8.42
N GLY A 239 -1.52 20.50 7.76
CA GLY A 239 -2.69 19.73 8.19
C GLY A 239 -2.49 18.19 8.17
N LEU A 240 -1.57 17.68 7.36
CA LEU A 240 -1.22 16.27 7.33
C LEU A 240 -0.14 15.88 8.38
N LEU A 241 0.58 16.88 8.93
CA LEU A 241 1.61 16.65 9.96
C LEU A 241 1.03 16.65 11.39
N ILE A 242 -0.15 17.23 11.58
CA ILE A 242 -0.84 17.30 12.87
C ILE A 242 -1.75 16.09 13.05
#